data_f8af382b43e58195d6460ffb6a0d4aa6
#
_entry.id   f8af382b43e58195d6460ffb6a0d4aa6
#
_cell.length_a   1.000
_cell.length_b   1.000
_cell.length_c   1.000
_cell.angle_alpha   90.00
_cell.angle_beta   90.00
_cell.angle_gamma   90.00
#
_symmetry.space_group_name_H-M   'P 1'
#
loop_
_entity.id
_entity.type
_entity.pdbx_description
1 polymer ?
#
loop_
_entity_poly.entity_id
_entity_poly.type
_entity_poly.pdbx_seq_one_letter_code
_entity_poly.pdbx_strand_id
1 'polypeptide(L)'
;GHADYVQTNDGKWYSVLLGSRPSEPFEKKHFNTGRETYLVPMNWDGDWPIMNPGFKEVQYSYSLPLKPYIPKGYIPQSGNFTYKDEFNNKLNNNWIFLRTPKFSWYSLSQKKGFLSLKLRPETCSEKVNPSFIARRQQHIFSNATIKMKFYPRNHNEKAGLIIFQNEDHFYYLCKSIMDGKNVIQLYKSSNGNDQSKMHILDFYEIKKNEINKDVFLKIESKGNIYSFSFSFDNKKWSILKDSVDATFLSTETAGGF
;
A
#
# COMPACT_ATOMS: atom_id res chain seq x y z
N GLY A 1 -4.07 22.68 2.18
CA GLY A 1 -4.36 23.39 3.43
C GLY A 1 -3.39 23.05 4.54
N HIS A 2 -3.48 23.70 5.72
CA HIS A 2 -2.62 23.46 6.88
C HIS A 2 -1.13 23.68 6.55
N ALA A 3 -0.78 24.91 6.17
CA ALA A 3 0.59 25.29 5.82
C ALA A 3 1.34 25.81 7.04
N ASP A 4 2.60 25.39 7.16
CA ASP A 4 3.60 25.97 8.04
C ASP A 4 4.74 26.55 7.21
N TYR A 5 5.43 27.54 7.77
CA TYR A 5 6.52 28.25 7.10
C TYR A 5 7.84 28.02 7.83
N VAL A 6 8.90 27.83 7.06
CA VAL A 6 10.25 27.65 7.59
C VAL A 6 11.23 28.53 6.82
N GLN A 7 12.10 29.21 7.54
CA GLN A 7 13.23 29.92 6.96
C GLN A 7 14.49 29.08 7.12
N THR A 8 15.24 28.94 6.04
CA THR A 8 16.55 28.31 6.06
C THR A 8 17.65 29.28 6.51
N ASN A 9 18.80 28.73 6.89
CA ASN A 9 19.93 29.56 7.38
C ASN A 9 20.47 30.55 6.33
N ASP A 10 20.21 30.35 5.04
CA ASP A 10 20.55 31.27 3.96
C ASP A 10 19.42 32.29 3.66
N GLY A 11 18.43 32.38 4.54
CA GLY A 11 17.36 33.38 4.49
C GLY A 11 16.21 33.06 3.54
N LYS A 12 16.22 31.89 2.84
CA LYS A 12 15.13 31.48 1.97
C LYS A 12 13.97 30.89 2.74
N TRP A 13 12.77 31.10 2.24
CA TRP A 13 11.55 30.61 2.84
C TRP A 13 10.97 29.43 2.07
N TYR A 14 10.40 28.50 2.80
CA TYR A 14 9.66 27.35 2.28
C TYR A 14 8.36 27.19 3.07
N SER A 15 7.35 26.66 2.38
CA SER A 15 6.10 26.25 3.00
C SER A 15 5.96 24.73 2.95
N VAL A 16 5.60 24.15 4.09
CA VAL A 16 5.19 22.74 4.21
C VAL A 16 3.68 22.70 4.27
N LEU A 17 3.04 21.98 3.36
CA LEU A 17 1.59 21.98 3.24
C LEU A 17 1.03 20.60 2.93
N LEU A 18 -0.26 20.39 3.21
CA LEU A 18 -1.01 19.22 2.82
C LEU A 18 -1.69 19.41 1.47
N GLY A 19 -1.60 18.39 0.64
CA GLY A 19 -2.31 18.29 -0.63
C GLY A 19 -2.67 16.85 -0.97
N SER A 20 -3.36 16.66 -2.08
CA SER A 20 -3.71 15.34 -2.59
C SER A 20 -3.45 15.30 -4.10
N ARG A 21 -2.97 14.17 -4.61
CA ARG A 21 -2.78 13.95 -6.05
C ARG A 21 -3.94 13.11 -6.58
N PRO A 22 -4.61 13.54 -7.65
CA PRO A 22 -5.61 12.70 -8.29
C PRO A 22 -4.95 11.46 -8.92
N SER A 23 -5.66 10.35 -8.92
CA SER A 23 -5.18 9.10 -9.53
C SER A 23 -5.14 9.16 -11.07
N GLU A 24 -5.91 10.08 -11.67
CA GLU A 24 -5.84 10.42 -13.08
C GLU A 24 -5.64 11.94 -13.26
N PRO A 25 -4.78 12.38 -14.19
CA PRO A 25 -4.41 13.80 -14.34
C PRO A 25 -5.59 14.74 -14.65
N PHE A 26 -6.60 14.22 -15.32
CA PHE A 26 -7.76 15.01 -15.77
C PHE A 26 -9.01 14.81 -14.93
N GLU A 27 -9.01 13.82 -14.04
CA GLU A 27 -10.12 13.49 -13.15
C GLU A 27 -9.76 13.85 -11.70
N LYS A 28 -10.20 15.02 -11.24
CA LYS A 28 -9.82 15.59 -9.93
C LYS A 28 -10.65 15.04 -8.75
N LYS A 29 -11.16 13.81 -8.82
CA LYS A 29 -12.08 13.28 -7.80
C LYS A 29 -11.51 12.14 -6.96
N HIS A 30 -10.63 11.33 -7.53
CA HIS A 30 -10.17 10.11 -6.88
C HIS A 30 -8.73 10.26 -6.40
N PHE A 31 -8.51 10.10 -5.10
CA PHE A 31 -7.23 10.27 -4.42
C PHE A 31 -6.88 8.99 -3.65
N ASN A 32 -6.23 8.04 -4.33
CA ASN A 32 -5.91 6.73 -3.74
C ASN A 32 -4.73 6.77 -2.77
N THR A 33 -3.86 7.79 -2.86
CA THR A 33 -2.74 7.98 -1.93
C THR A 33 -3.13 8.83 -0.70
N GLY A 34 -4.33 9.42 -0.71
CA GLY A 34 -4.82 10.29 0.34
C GLY A 34 -4.10 11.63 0.39
N ARG A 35 -3.98 12.21 1.60
CA ARG A 35 -3.22 13.43 1.81
C ARG A 35 -1.72 13.16 1.89
N GLU A 36 -0.96 14.02 1.23
CA GLU A 36 0.49 13.97 1.17
C GLU A 36 1.08 15.29 1.66
N THR A 37 2.30 15.26 2.17
CA THR A 37 3.04 16.45 2.59
C THR A 37 3.89 16.96 1.44
N TYR A 38 3.75 18.25 1.12
CA TYR A 38 4.50 18.94 0.09
C TYR A 38 5.39 19.99 0.71
N LEU A 39 6.58 20.15 0.15
CA LEU A 39 7.49 21.27 0.42
C LEU A 39 7.58 22.12 -0.84
N VAL A 40 7.26 23.41 -0.72
CA VAL A 40 7.30 24.36 -1.84
C VAL A 40 8.12 25.59 -1.47
N PRO A 41 8.84 26.23 -2.42
CA PRO A 41 9.47 27.51 -2.18
C PRO A 41 8.41 28.59 -1.87
N MET A 42 8.78 29.59 -1.11
CA MET A 42 7.91 30.68 -0.72
C MET A 42 8.68 32.02 -0.73
N ASN A 43 8.01 33.09 -1.12
CA ASN A 43 8.50 34.45 -1.00
C ASN A 43 7.50 35.30 -0.21
N TRP A 44 7.96 36.45 0.30
CA TRP A 44 7.11 37.46 0.90
C TRP A 44 6.92 38.62 -0.08
N ASP A 45 5.69 39.07 -0.22
CA ASP A 45 5.34 40.34 -0.88
C ASP A 45 4.76 41.27 0.21
N GLY A 46 5.63 42.14 0.76
CA GLY A 46 5.34 42.82 2.02
C GLY A 46 5.12 41.82 3.14
N ASP A 47 3.93 41.84 3.75
CA ASP A 47 3.52 40.93 4.82
C ASP A 47 2.73 39.70 4.29
N TRP A 48 2.63 39.54 2.96
CA TRP A 48 1.83 38.49 2.34
C TRP A 48 2.69 37.32 1.83
N PRO A 49 2.43 36.07 2.24
CA PRO A 49 3.19 34.90 1.79
C PRO A 49 2.74 34.48 0.37
N ILE A 50 3.68 34.41 -0.56
CA ILE A 50 3.48 33.90 -1.91
C ILE A 50 4.08 32.50 -1.98
N MET A 51 3.22 31.47 -1.89
CA MET A 51 3.63 30.08 -2.02
C MET A 51 3.84 29.69 -3.48
N ASN A 52 4.84 28.86 -3.76
CA ASN A 52 5.14 28.32 -5.09
C ASN A 52 5.33 29.41 -6.17
N PRO A 53 6.15 30.46 -5.92
CA PRO A 53 6.25 31.60 -6.82
C PRO A 53 6.71 31.17 -8.22
N GLY A 54 6.01 31.67 -9.24
CA GLY A 54 6.28 31.36 -10.65
C GLY A 54 5.64 30.09 -11.18
N PHE A 55 4.93 29.32 -10.34
CA PHE A 55 4.25 28.08 -10.76
C PHE A 55 2.78 28.11 -10.35
N LYS A 56 1.91 27.62 -11.24
CA LYS A 56 0.47 27.44 -10.95
C LYS A 56 0.19 26.20 -10.10
N GLU A 57 1.05 25.18 -10.23
CA GLU A 57 0.89 23.89 -9.57
C GLU A 57 2.18 23.48 -8.85
N VAL A 58 2.06 22.69 -7.80
CA VAL A 58 3.21 22.12 -7.08
C VAL A 58 4.02 21.24 -8.03
N GLN A 59 5.32 21.48 -8.10
CA GLN A 59 6.21 20.71 -8.95
C GLN A 59 6.64 19.40 -8.28
N TYR A 60 6.98 18.39 -9.08
CA TYR A 60 7.52 17.11 -8.59
C TYR A 60 8.88 17.26 -7.90
N SER A 61 9.63 18.30 -8.26
CA SER A 61 10.92 18.62 -7.66
C SER A 61 11.23 20.11 -7.78
N TYR A 62 11.96 20.62 -6.80
CA TYR A 62 12.51 21.98 -6.80
C TYR A 62 14.01 21.92 -6.54
N SER A 63 14.77 22.87 -7.13
CA SER A 63 16.16 23.05 -6.79
C SER A 63 16.28 23.56 -5.35
N LEU A 64 16.96 22.82 -4.50
CA LEU A 64 17.28 23.24 -3.14
C LEU A 64 18.74 23.72 -3.08
N PRO A 65 19.02 24.85 -2.44
CA PRO A 65 20.39 25.34 -2.28
C PRO A 65 21.17 24.53 -1.23
N LEU A 66 20.48 23.67 -0.48
CA LEU A 66 21.06 22.88 0.60
C LEU A 66 21.70 21.61 0.05
N LYS A 67 22.86 21.25 0.58
CA LYS A 67 23.47 19.94 0.28
C LYS A 67 22.56 18.82 0.79
N PRO A 68 22.24 17.82 -0.03
CA PRO A 68 21.42 16.71 0.42
C PRO A 68 22.15 15.92 1.51
N TYR A 69 21.48 15.69 2.63
CA TYR A 69 21.95 14.76 3.65
C TYR A 69 21.26 13.43 3.45
N ILE A 70 22.02 12.39 3.08
CA ILE A 70 21.52 11.04 2.93
C ILE A 70 22.06 10.21 4.09
N PRO A 71 21.24 9.90 5.11
CA PRO A 71 21.68 9.09 6.24
C PRO A 71 22.02 7.65 5.81
N LYS A 72 22.93 7.00 6.53
CA LYS A 72 23.24 5.58 6.31
C LYS A 72 21.97 4.74 6.50
N GLY A 73 21.66 3.89 5.51
CA GLY A 73 20.45 3.06 5.52
C GLY A 73 19.18 3.82 5.12
N TYR A 74 19.33 4.96 4.44
CA TYR A 74 18.19 5.71 3.91
C TYR A 74 17.31 4.82 3.03
N ILE A 75 16.01 4.87 3.29
CA ILE A 75 14.98 4.24 2.48
C ILE A 75 14.28 5.35 1.70
N PRO A 76 14.25 5.29 0.35
CA PRO A 76 13.60 6.31 -0.45
C PRO A 76 12.14 6.54 -0.05
N GLN A 77 11.74 7.80 0.07
CA GLN A 77 10.38 8.24 0.42
C GLN A 77 9.71 9.01 -0.73
N SER A 78 10.46 9.32 -1.79
CA SER A 78 9.99 10.08 -2.94
C SER A 78 10.76 9.70 -4.20
N GLY A 79 10.30 10.15 -5.36
CA GLY A 79 10.86 9.78 -6.66
C GLY A 79 10.60 8.32 -7.03
N ASN A 80 11.19 7.85 -8.11
CA ASN A 80 11.10 6.46 -8.54
C ASN A 80 12.08 5.61 -7.73
N PHE A 81 11.60 4.59 -7.06
CA PHE A 81 12.43 3.67 -6.29
C PHE A 81 11.88 2.25 -6.27
N THR A 82 12.76 1.32 -5.98
CA THR A 82 12.42 -0.06 -5.60
C THR A 82 12.88 -0.30 -4.17
N TYR A 83 11.99 -0.84 -3.35
CA TYR A 83 12.33 -1.28 -2.01
C TYR A 83 12.11 -2.79 -1.90
N LYS A 84 13.08 -3.50 -1.35
CA LYS A 84 13.01 -4.93 -1.06
C LYS A 84 13.37 -5.18 0.39
N ASP A 85 12.58 -6.00 1.08
CA ASP A 85 12.87 -6.47 2.42
C ASP A 85 13.02 -8.00 2.40
N GLU A 86 14.19 -8.47 2.81
CA GLU A 86 14.50 -9.90 2.94
C GLU A 86 14.23 -10.42 4.37
N PHE A 87 13.68 -9.54 5.23
CA PHE A 87 13.35 -9.86 6.63
C PHE A 87 14.47 -10.51 7.44
N ASN A 88 15.71 -10.14 7.13
CA ASN A 88 16.91 -10.62 7.86
C ASN A 88 17.21 -9.79 9.10
N ASN A 89 16.65 -8.59 9.20
CA ASN A 89 16.91 -7.63 10.25
C ASN A 89 15.60 -7.19 10.91
N LYS A 90 15.71 -6.33 11.93
CA LYS A 90 14.56 -5.68 12.56
C LYS A 90 13.71 -4.93 11.52
N LEU A 91 12.39 -4.99 11.66
CA LEU A 91 11.48 -4.19 10.86
C LEU A 91 11.82 -2.70 10.97
N ASN A 92 11.90 -2.02 9.84
CA ASN A 92 12.09 -0.57 9.82
C ASN A 92 10.77 0.18 10.07
N ASN A 93 10.86 1.47 10.33
CA ASN A 93 9.71 2.31 10.72
C ASN A 93 8.69 2.54 9.58
N ASN A 94 8.96 2.09 8.36
CA ASN A 94 7.99 2.16 7.25
C ASN A 94 6.99 0.99 7.26
N TRP A 95 7.22 -0.03 8.08
CA TRP A 95 6.24 -1.07 8.35
C TRP A 95 5.25 -0.61 9.40
N ILE A 96 3.97 -0.71 9.08
CA ILE A 96 2.86 -0.28 9.92
C ILE A 96 1.91 -1.44 10.20
N PHE A 97 1.23 -1.37 11.33
CA PHE A 97 0.21 -2.31 11.74
C PHE A 97 -1.17 -1.68 11.65
N LEU A 98 -2.18 -2.48 11.38
CA LEU A 98 -3.56 -2.04 11.54
C LEU A 98 -3.89 -2.09 13.04
N ARG A 99 -3.80 -0.93 13.69
CA ARG A 99 -3.83 -0.72 15.15
C ARG A 99 -2.61 -1.31 15.88
N THR A 100 -2.44 -0.92 17.13
CA THR A 100 -1.31 -1.37 17.95
C THR A 100 -1.43 -2.85 18.30
N PRO A 101 -0.42 -3.67 18.01
CA PRO A 101 -0.38 -5.06 18.46
C PRO A 101 -0.42 -5.15 19.98
N LYS A 102 -1.39 -5.88 20.54
CA LYS A 102 -1.49 -6.13 21.98
C LYS A 102 -0.61 -7.28 22.46
N PHE A 103 -0.20 -8.16 21.55
CA PHE A 103 0.71 -9.29 21.79
C PHE A 103 1.42 -9.66 20.49
N SER A 104 2.50 -10.43 20.60
CA SER A 104 3.28 -10.82 19.43
C SER A 104 2.55 -11.88 18.60
N TRP A 105 2.26 -11.56 17.36
CA TRP A 105 1.70 -12.47 16.36
C TRP A 105 2.55 -12.53 15.08
N TYR A 106 3.70 -11.87 15.10
CA TYR A 106 4.69 -11.94 14.02
C TYR A 106 6.09 -12.27 14.59
N SER A 107 6.98 -12.82 13.75
CA SER A 107 8.34 -13.15 14.11
C SER A 107 9.28 -13.03 12.91
N LEU A 108 10.49 -12.51 13.16
CA LEU A 108 11.60 -12.48 12.21
C LEU A 108 12.64 -13.58 12.53
N SER A 109 12.53 -14.22 13.69
CA SER A 109 13.47 -15.26 14.14
C SER A 109 12.97 -16.68 13.91
N GLN A 110 11.65 -16.89 13.80
CA GLN A 110 11.07 -18.23 13.61
C GLN A 110 11.58 -18.92 12.34
N LYS A 111 11.81 -18.15 11.28
CA LYS A 111 12.39 -18.60 10.03
C LYS A 111 13.23 -17.48 9.42
N LYS A 112 14.55 -17.67 9.38
CA LYS A 112 15.49 -16.70 8.80
C LYS A 112 15.09 -16.34 7.35
N GLY A 113 15.12 -15.05 7.04
CA GLY A 113 14.74 -14.54 5.71
C GLY A 113 13.22 -14.52 5.45
N PHE A 114 12.41 -14.65 6.50
CA PHE A 114 10.96 -14.59 6.42
C PHE A 114 10.37 -13.76 7.55
N LEU A 115 9.34 -13.01 7.22
CA LEU A 115 8.40 -12.50 8.20
C LEU A 115 7.33 -13.58 8.42
N SER A 116 7.34 -14.23 9.57
CA SER A 116 6.35 -15.22 9.95
C SER A 116 5.16 -14.53 10.62
N LEU A 117 3.95 -14.78 10.15
CA LEU A 117 2.71 -14.25 10.72
C LEU A 117 1.87 -15.41 11.26
N LYS A 118 1.36 -15.26 12.49
CA LYS A 118 0.43 -16.23 13.08
C LYS A 118 -0.97 -15.99 12.52
N LEU A 119 -1.60 -17.04 11.98
CA LEU A 119 -3.03 -17.00 11.65
C LEU A 119 -3.86 -16.78 12.92
N ARG A 120 -4.87 -15.95 12.81
CA ARG A 120 -5.76 -15.57 13.90
C ARG A 120 -7.17 -15.37 13.37
N PRO A 121 -8.21 -15.49 14.25
CA PRO A 121 -9.59 -15.28 13.85
C PRO A 121 -9.92 -13.82 13.51
N GLU A 122 -9.17 -12.84 14.06
CA GLU A 122 -9.39 -11.42 13.81
C GLU A 122 -9.09 -11.09 12.35
N THR A 123 -10.02 -10.41 11.69
CA THR A 123 -9.94 -10.05 10.28
C THR A 123 -9.70 -8.56 10.09
N CYS A 124 -9.24 -8.17 8.91
CA CYS A 124 -9.05 -6.76 8.56
C CYS A 124 -10.37 -6.01 8.29
N SER A 125 -11.49 -6.71 8.17
CA SER A 125 -12.84 -6.13 8.04
C SER A 125 -13.49 -5.83 9.39
N GLU A 126 -12.76 -5.98 10.50
CA GLU A 126 -13.23 -5.69 11.85
C GLU A 126 -12.37 -4.60 12.49
N LYS A 127 -12.96 -3.83 13.42
CA LYS A 127 -12.25 -2.77 14.15
C LYS A 127 -11.39 -3.34 15.29
N VAL A 128 -10.60 -4.37 14.99
CA VAL A 128 -9.69 -5.10 15.88
C VAL A 128 -8.25 -5.01 15.38
N ASN A 129 -7.30 -5.68 16.06
CA ASN A 129 -5.92 -5.79 15.59
C ASN A 129 -5.69 -7.17 14.95
N PRO A 130 -5.84 -7.32 13.62
CA PRO A 130 -5.59 -8.56 12.90
C PRO A 130 -4.08 -8.83 12.72
N SER A 131 -3.72 -10.00 12.20
CA SER A 131 -2.36 -10.31 11.74
C SER A 131 -2.07 -9.60 10.40
N PHE A 132 -1.94 -8.28 10.47
CA PHE A 132 -1.82 -7.37 9.35
C PHE A 132 -0.58 -6.48 9.51
N ILE A 133 0.30 -6.51 8.52
CA ILE A 133 1.44 -5.60 8.41
C ILE A 133 1.50 -5.05 7.00
N ALA A 134 1.76 -3.75 6.87
CA ALA A 134 1.69 -3.07 5.59
C ALA A 134 2.73 -1.95 5.46
N ARG A 135 2.82 -1.42 4.26
CA ARG A 135 3.49 -0.16 3.93
C ARG A 135 2.50 0.76 3.25
N ARG A 136 2.69 2.07 3.42
CA ARG A 136 1.90 3.07 2.68
C ARG A 136 2.19 2.99 1.20
N GLN A 137 1.14 3.00 0.38
CA GLN A 137 1.27 3.27 -1.05
C GLN A 137 1.63 4.74 -1.24
N GLN A 138 2.76 5.01 -1.91
CA GLN A 138 3.29 6.36 -2.10
C GLN A 138 3.14 6.85 -3.56
N HIS A 139 2.79 5.96 -4.47
CA HIS A 139 2.70 6.25 -5.90
C HIS A 139 1.41 5.71 -6.49
N ILE A 140 0.85 6.47 -7.43
CA ILE A 140 -0.32 6.09 -8.22
C ILE A 140 0.06 4.95 -9.17
N PHE A 141 1.27 5.00 -9.74
CA PHE A 141 1.85 3.93 -10.54
C PHE A 141 2.86 3.17 -9.70
N SER A 142 2.47 1.99 -9.25
CA SER A 142 3.29 1.18 -8.35
C SER A 142 2.96 -0.29 -8.45
N ASN A 143 3.83 -1.12 -7.92
CA ASN A 143 3.53 -2.52 -7.71
C ASN A 143 4.06 -3.01 -6.36
N ALA A 144 3.39 -4.00 -5.80
CA ALA A 144 3.82 -4.72 -4.62
C ALA A 144 3.83 -6.21 -4.92
N THR A 145 4.94 -6.87 -4.59
CA THR A 145 5.09 -8.32 -4.77
C THR A 145 5.55 -8.96 -3.48
N ILE A 146 4.93 -10.07 -3.11
CA ILE A 146 5.39 -10.91 -2.01
C ILE A 146 5.70 -12.32 -2.50
N LYS A 147 6.70 -12.95 -1.85
CA LYS A 147 6.90 -14.41 -1.89
C LYS A 147 6.33 -14.99 -0.60
N MET A 148 5.43 -15.95 -0.71
CA MET A 148 4.72 -16.52 0.42
C MET A 148 4.82 -18.04 0.47
N LYS A 149 5.08 -18.58 1.67
CA LYS A 149 4.90 -19.98 2.01
C LYS A 149 3.68 -20.13 2.89
N PHE A 150 2.65 -20.74 2.35
CA PHE A 150 1.39 -20.92 3.06
C PHE A 150 0.66 -22.16 2.56
N TYR A 151 0.20 -22.99 3.47
CA TYR A 151 -0.48 -24.24 3.20
C TYR A 151 -1.77 -24.30 4.02
N PRO A 152 -2.89 -23.76 3.48
CA PRO A 152 -4.18 -23.78 4.17
C PRO A 152 -4.70 -25.20 4.38
N ARG A 153 -5.38 -25.44 5.49
CA ARG A 153 -5.98 -26.73 5.86
C ARG A 153 -7.49 -26.73 5.67
N ASN A 154 -8.10 -25.54 5.69
CA ASN A 154 -9.54 -25.35 5.53
C ASN A 154 -9.86 -23.98 4.89
N HIS A 155 -11.11 -23.76 4.55
CA HIS A 155 -11.60 -22.56 3.85
C HIS A 155 -11.48 -21.26 4.67
N ASN A 156 -11.38 -21.33 6.00
CA ASN A 156 -11.24 -20.17 6.85
C ASN A 156 -9.78 -19.65 6.89
N GLU A 157 -8.83 -20.51 6.56
CA GLU A 157 -7.43 -20.12 6.54
C GLU A 157 -7.08 -19.41 5.23
N LYS A 158 -6.72 -18.13 5.34
CA LYS A 158 -6.35 -17.25 4.23
C LYS A 158 -5.10 -16.47 4.55
N ALA A 159 -4.16 -16.40 3.62
CA ALA A 159 -3.01 -15.52 3.69
C ALA A 159 -2.68 -14.96 2.31
N GLY A 160 -2.22 -13.71 2.26
CA GLY A 160 -1.92 -13.09 0.98
C GLY A 160 -1.53 -11.63 1.05
N LEU A 161 -1.74 -10.93 -0.06
CA LEU A 161 -1.44 -9.54 -0.28
C LEU A 161 -2.75 -8.76 -0.37
N ILE A 162 -2.83 -7.65 0.35
CA ILE A 162 -4.01 -6.80 0.41
C ILE A 162 -3.67 -5.38 -0.02
N ILE A 163 -4.56 -4.72 -0.74
CA ILE A 163 -4.58 -3.27 -0.88
C ILE A 163 -5.79 -2.74 -0.12
N PHE A 164 -5.53 -1.84 0.84
CA PHE A 164 -6.43 -1.56 1.94
C PHE A 164 -6.54 -0.05 2.19
N GLN A 165 -7.75 0.48 2.19
CA GLN A 165 -8.05 1.84 2.60
C GLN A 165 -8.64 1.87 4.02
N ASN A 166 -9.67 1.08 4.27
CA ASN A 166 -10.29 0.88 5.58
C ASN A 166 -10.99 -0.49 5.64
N GLU A 167 -11.66 -0.80 6.74
CA GLU A 167 -12.29 -2.08 6.98
C GLU A 167 -13.38 -2.47 5.97
N ASP A 168 -13.98 -1.48 5.32
CA ASP A 168 -15.07 -1.64 4.35
C ASP A 168 -14.59 -1.49 2.89
N HIS A 169 -13.31 -1.06 2.68
CA HIS A 169 -12.75 -0.78 1.36
C HIS A 169 -11.37 -1.38 1.21
N PHE A 170 -11.31 -2.60 0.65
CA PHE A 170 -10.06 -3.30 0.33
C PHE A 170 -10.25 -4.34 -0.79
N TYR A 171 -9.15 -4.72 -1.43
CA TYR A 171 -9.03 -5.91 -2.27
C TYR A 171 -8.00 -6.86 -1.67
N TYR A 172 -8.31 -8.15 -1.60
CA TYR A 172 -7.48 -9.15 -0.95
C TYR A 172 -7.18 -10.32 -1.89
N LEU A 173 -5.93 -10.40 -2.36
CA LEU A 173 -5.39 -11.49 -3.16
C LEU A 173 -4.75 -12.52 -2.23
N CYS A 174 -5.31 -13.71 -2.13
CA CYS A 174 -4.85 -14.71 -1.15
C CYS A 174 -4.84 -16.14 -1.68
N LYS A 175 -4.10 -16.99 -0.99
CA LYS A 175 -4.20 -18.47 -1.10
C LYS A 175 -5.13 -18.98 -0.01
N SER A 176 -6.01 -19.95 -0.36
CA SER A 176 -6.96 -20.58 0.56
C SER A 176 -7.43 -21.94 0.04
N ILE A 177 -8.48 -22.47 0.65
CA ILE A 177 -9.24 -23.63 0.16
C ILE A 177 -10.67 -23.21 -0.18
N MET A 178 -11.17 -23.67 -1.31
CA MET A 178 -12.56 -23.53 -1.76
C MET A 178 -13.03 -24.89 -2.28
N ASP A 179 -14.15 -25.40 -1.78
CA ASP A 179 -14.72 -26.71 -2.14
C ASP A 179 -13.70 -27.85 -2.08
N GLY A 180 -12.86 -27.86 -1.04
CA GLY A 180 -11.80 -28.85 -0.83
C GLY A 180 -10.57 -28.70 -1.71
N LYS A 181 -10.50 -27.69 -2.57
CA LYS A 181 -9.40 -27.44 -3.50
C LYS A 181 -8.56 -26.24 -3.09
N ASN A 182 -7.24 -26.33 -3.27
CA ASN A 182 -6.37 -25.16 -3.08
C ASN A 182 -6.59 -24.15 -4.19
N VAL A 183 -6.74 -22.88 -3.83
CA VAL A 183 -7.05 -21.78 -4.76
C VAL A 183 -6.24 -20.53 -4.47
N ILE A 184 -6.01 -19.73 -5.51
CA ILE A 184 -5.71 -18.30 -5.39
C ILE A 184 -7.04 -17.57 -5.61
N GLN A 185 -7.40 -16.68 -4.69
CA GLN A 185 -8.66 -15.95 -4.71
C GLN A 185 -8.41 -14.44 -4.64
N LEU A 186 -9.22 -13.68 -5.35
CA LEU A 186 -9.33 -12.24 -5.20
C LEU A 186 -10.68 -11.91 -4.58
N TYR A 187 -10.64 -11.24 -3.44
CA TYR A 187 -11.81 -10.70 -2.75
C TYR A 187 -11.90 -9.18 -2.90
N LYS A 188 -13.11 -8.67 -2.91
CA LYS A 188 -13.48 -7.28 -2.68
C LYS A 188 -14.29 -7.19 -1.39
N SER A 189 -14.05 -6.20 -0.56
CA SER A 189 -14.88 -5.90 0.62
C SER A 189 -16.29 -5.44 0.25
N SER A 190 -17.24 -5.56 1.15
CA SER A 190 -18.69 -5.40 0.90
C SER A 190 -19.27 -4.06 1.36
N ASN A 191 -18.51 -2.97 1.45
CA ASN A 191 -18.97 -1.60 1.80
C ASN A 191 -19.82 -1.51 3.08
N GLY A 192 -19.62 -2.41 4.05
CA GLY A 192 -20.37 -2.40 5.31
C GLY A 192 -21.86 -2.80 5.22
N ASN A 193 -22.42 -2.98 4.01
CA ASN A 193 -23.85 -3.28 3.80
C ASN A 193 -24.17 -4.78 3.69
N ASP A 194 -23.17 -5.63 3.69
CA ASP A 194 -23.31 -7.08 3.54
C ASP A 194 -22.71 -7.81 4.73
N GLN A 195 -23.44 -8.79 5.28
CA GLN A 195 -22.98 -9.65 6.37
C GLN A 195 -21.75 -10.50 5.98
N SER A 196 -21.55 -10.77 4.70
CA SER A 196 -20.39 -11.53 4.17
C SER A 196 -19.07 -10.77 4.33
N LYS A 197 -19.11 -9.44 4.54
CA LYS A 197 -17.97 -8.51 4.66
C LYS A 197 -17.00 -8.49 3.47
N MET A 198 -16.97 -9.53 2.63
CA MET A 198 -16.21 -9.60 1.39
C MET A 198 -16.76 -10.68 0.46
N HIS A 199 -16.64 -10.49 -0.85
CA HIS A 199 -17.07 -11.44 -1.87
C HIS A 199 -15.95 -11.73 -2.87
N ILE A 200 -15.99 -12.93 -3.47
CA ILE A 200 -15.00 -13.37 -4.45
C ILE A 200 -15.27 -12.66 -5.78
N LEU A 201 -14.25 -11.95 -6.31
CA LEU A 201 -14.28 -11.38 -7.66
C LEU A 201 -13.79 -12.39 -8.72
N ASP A 202 -12.80 -13.22 -8.33
CA ASP A 202 -12.21 -14.22 -9.22
C ASP A 202 -11.39 -15.25 -8.43
N PHE A 203 -11.13 -16.41 -9.03
CA PHE A 203 -10.27 -17.43 -8.42
C PHE A 203 -9.58 -18.30 -9.48
N TYR A 204 -8.49 -18.92 -9.07
CA TYR A 204 -7.74 -19.91 -9.84
C TYR A 204 -7.54 -21.17 -9.01
N GLU A 205 -7.94 -22.33 -9.51
CA GLU A 205 -7.70 -23.64 -8.90
C GLU A 205 -6.23 -24.05 -9.11
N ILE A 206 -5.49 -24.24 -8.02
CA ILE A 206 -4.07 -24.59 -8.06
C ILE A 206 -3.91 -26.04 -8.48
N LYS A 207 -3.10 -26.29 -9.51
CA LYS A 207 -2.80 -27.64 -10.02
C LYS A 207 -2.09 -28.47 -8.95
N LYS A 208 -2.35 -29.78 -8.91
CA LYS A 208 -1.78 -30.72 -7.92
C LYS A 208 -0.26 -30.62 -7.76
N ASN A 209 0.47 -30.43 -8.86
CA ASN A 209 1.94 -30.28 -8.85
C ASN A 209 2.45 -28.91 -8.38
N GLU A 210 1.55 -27.97 -8.07
CA GLU A 210 1.88 -26.59 -7.64
C GLU A 210 1.43 -26.30 -6.19
N ILE A 211 0.61 -27.15 -5.59
CA ILE A 211 0.03 -26.96 -4.25
C ILE A 211 1.14 -26.67 -3.20
N ASN A 212 2.25 -27.41 -3.28
CA ASN A 212 3.36 -27.34 -2.32
C ASN A 212 4.46 -26.34 -2.72
N LYS A 213 4.27 -25.61 -3.82
CA LYS A 213 5.22 -24.56 -4.21
C LYS A 213 4.99 -23.27 -3.41
N ASP A 214 6.05 -22.48 -3.28
CA ASP A 214 5.93 -21.09 -2.88
C ASP A 214 5.06 -20.37 -3.91
N VAL A 215 4.24 -19.43 -3.45
CA VAL A 215 3.46 -18.57 -4.33
C VAL A 215 3.97 -17.13 -4.26
N PHE A 216 4.05 -16.50 -5.41
CA PHE A 216 4.30 -15.07 -5.55
C PHE A 216 2.98 -14.40 -5.89
N LEU A 217 2.60 -13.39 -5.14
CA LEU A 217 1.40 -12.58 -5.35
C LEU A 217 1.83 -11.16 -5.69
N LYS A 218 1.16 -10.55 -6.66
CA LYS A 218 1.47 -9.19 -7.11
C LYS A 218 0.20 -8.38 -7.31
N ILE A 219 0.22 -7.15 -6.82
CA ILE A 219 -0.77 -6.10 -7.11
C ILE A 219 -0.04 -4.98 -7.84
N GLU A 220 -0.58 -4.55 -8.97
CA GLU A 220 -0.11 -3.40 -9.74
C GLU A 220 -1.18 -2.32 -9.73
N SER A 221 -0.77 -1.09 -9.46
CA SER A 221 -1.60 0.12 -9.50
C SER A 221 -1.21 0.96 -10.71
N LYS A 222 -2.20 1.34 -11.52
CA LYS A 222 -2.03 2.18 -12.72
C LYS A 222 -3.20 3.17 -12.81
N GLY A 223 -3.05 4.34 -12.19
CA GLY A 223 -4.14 5.31 -12.15
C GLY A 223 -5.35 4.76 -11.41
N ASN A 224 -6.49 4.74 -12.10
CA ASN A 224 -7.77 4.28 -11.56
C ASN A 224 -8.00 2.76 -11.68
N ILE A 225 -6.97 1.98 -12.01
CA ILE A 225 -7.10 0.53 -12.16
C ILE A 225 -6.04 -0.23 -11.34
N TYR A 226 -6.45 -1.41 -10.85
CA TYR A 226 -5.56 -2.41 -10.26
C TYR A 226 -5.55 -3.68 -11.10
N SER A 227 -4.37 -4.34 -11.13
CA SER A 227 -4.20 -5.67 -11.71
C SER A 227 -3.65 -6.62 -10.65
N PHE A 228 -4.19 -7.83 -10.61
CA PHE A 228 -3.86 -8.87 -9.63
C PHE A 228 -3.28 -10.08 -10.35
N SER A 229 -2.07 -10.49 -9.95
CA SER A 229 -1.35 -11.59 -10.59
C SER A 229 -0.71 -12.51 -9.58
N PHE A 230 -0.43 -13.73 -9.99
CA PHE A 230 0.29 -14.71 -9.20
C PHE A 230 1.30 -15.48 -10.06
N SER A 231 2.28 -16.11 -9.40
CA SER A 231 3.28 -16.97 -10.02
C SER A 231 3.74 -18.04 -9.03
N PHE A 232 4.20 -19.20 -9.54
CA PHE A 232 4.81 -20.27 -8.75
C PHE A 232 6.33 -20.38 -8.95
N ASP A 233 6.93 -19.52 -9.79
CA ASP A 233 8.35 -19.53 -10.11
C ASP A 233 8.99 -18.14 -10.18
N ASN A 234 8.20 -17.08 -9.97
CA ASN A 234 8.57 -15.67 -10.13
C ASN A 234 9.05 -15.28 -11.55
N LYS A 235 8.81 -16.13 -12.54
CA LYS A 235 9.18 -15.91 -13.94
C LYS A 235 7.96 -15.83 -14.83
N LYS A 236 7.07 -16.82 -14.73
CA LYS A 236 5.81 -16.87 -15.47
C LYS A 236 4.68 -16.37 -14.58
N TRP A 237 4.11 -15.22 -14.92
CA TRP A 237 3.01 -14.60 -14.21
C TRP A 237 1.69 -14.90 -14.90
N SER A 238 0.71 -15.29 -14.12
CA SER A 238 -0.69 -15.42 -14.54
C SER A 238 -1.48 -14.26 -13.97
N ILE A 239 -2.20 -13.55 -14.83
CA ILE A 239 -3.15 -12.51 -14.40
C ILE A 239 -4.38 -13.27 -13.88
N LEU A 240 -4.74 -13.01 -12.62
CA LEU A 240 -5.99 -13.51 -12.06
C LEU A 240 -7.13 -12.58 -12.45
N LYS A 241 -6.92 -11.27 -12.29
CA LYS A 241 -7.89 -10.26 -12.72
C LYS A 241 -7.18 -8.97 -13.07
N ASP A 242 -7.57 -8.38 -14.18
CA ASP A 242 -7.09 -7.10 -14.66
C ASP A 242 -8.21 -6.05 -14.63
N SER A 243 -7.82 -4.79 -14.77
CA SER A 243 -8.75 -3.65 -14.91
C SER A 243 -9.78 -3.56 -13.78
N VAL A 244 -9.37 -3.87 -12.56
CA VAL A 244 -10.21 -3.76 -11.37
C VAL A 244 -10.26 -2.28 -10.95
N ASP A 245 -11.44 -1.79 -10.64
CA ASP A 245 -11.71 -0.41 -10.27
C ASP A 245 -10.94 0.02 -9.00
N ALA A 246 -9.94 0.88 -9.15
CA ALA A 246 -9.17 1.43 -8.04
C ALA A 246 -9.89 2.60 -7.35
N THR A 247 -10.88 3.23 -7.99
CA THR A 247 -11.64 4.35 -7.40
C THR A 247 -12.45 3.91 -6.19
N PHE A 248 -12.77 2.62 -6.09
CA PHE A 248 -13.36 2.01 -4.90
C PHE A 248 -12.55 2.26 -3.61
N LEU A 249 -11.23 2.42 -3.71
CA LEU A 249 -10.35 2.72 -2.57
C LEU A 249 -9.97 4.19 -2.47
N SER A 250 -10.54 5.05 -3.30
CA SER A 250 -10.28 6.48 -3.25
C SER A 250 -10.98 7.16 -2.07
N THR A 251 -10.49 8.33 -1.69
CA THR A 251 -11.13 9.14 -0.64
C THR A 251 -12.56 9.54 -0.96
N GLU A 252 -12.91 9.67 -2.24
CA GLU A 252 -14.28 9.98 -2.68
C GLU A 252 -15.26 8.85 -2.36
N THR A 253 -14.82 7.59 -2.52
CA THR A 253 -15.67 6.42 -2.32
C THR A 253 -15.57 5.87 -0.90
N ALA A 254 -14.35 5.73 -0.39
CA ALA A 254 -14.04 5.08 0.87
C ALA A 254 -14.04 6.04 2.07
N GLY A 255 -14.19 7.33 1.81
CA GLY A 255 -14.02 8.35 2.83
C GLY A 255 -12.55 8.58 3.20
N GLY A 256 -12.34 9.48 4.14
CA GLY A 256 -11.03 9.94 4.55
C GLY A 256 -10.82 11.40 4.14
N PHE A 257 -9.58 11.87 4.19
CA PHE A 257 -9.25 13.27 3.93
C PHE A 257 -8.39 13.42 2.70
#